data_4d95f732aa02b839450349210d86393e
#
_entry.id   4d95f732aa02b839450349210d86393e
#
_cell.length_a   1.000
_cell.length_b   1.000
_cell.length_c   1.000
_cell.angle_alpha   90.00
_cell.angle_beta   90.00
_cell.angle_gamma   90.00
#
_symmetry.space_group_name_H-M   'P 1'
#
loop_
_entity.id
_entity.type
_entity.pdbx_description
1 polymer ?
#
loop_
_entity_poly.entity_id
_entity_poly.type
_entity_poly.pdbx_seq_one_letter_code
_entity_poly.pdbx_strand_id
1 'polypeptide(L)'
;MNSARRFFHDFYDGQIVKEESENYKLFKVLLVSVVSVFALFMYLSSLCNLAELVIVEVGMIWNFYTKMNNKLGVLFCLFVSMIYFVISCNFYVYSNALIYVAFYIPFQLFASTKEYASGDFVQIKKKMSDWSQIIYVIMAVSLSVIFYMFNLAVGSMFPALDALSAGCLVCAALLRNERYSDYYTFRFLALLFSIALWISVAMQYGDPGVYLLVAMYASYLVYDSANYLVQKSTYVNQYMEAVERYQEIENQRVVEEKIKAYRQSKAK
;
A
#
# COMPACT_ATOMS: atom_id res chain seq x y z
N MET A 1 33.64 15.40 4.02
CA MET A 1 32.30 14.94 3.60
C MET A 1 31.37 16.09 3.91
N ASN A 2 30.74 16.71 2.89
CA ASN A 2 30.00 17.97 3.02
C ASN A 2 28.89 17.87 4.04
N SER A 3 28.76 18.87 4.93
CA SER A 3 27.73 18.98 5.95
C SER A 3 26.30 18.83 5.38
N ALA A 4 26.07 19.35 4.16
CA ALA A 4 24.83 19.16 3.42
C ALA A 4 24.52 17.70 3.13
N ARG A 5 25.52 16.89 2.75
CA ARG A 5 25.33 15.47 2.45
C ARG A 5 25.01 14.67 3.72
N ARG A 6 25.60 15.03 4.88
CA ARG A 6 25.21 14.46 6.18
C ARG A 6 23.80 14.85 6.57
N PHE A 7 23.45 16.14 6.44
CA PHE A 7 22.12 16.63 6.76
C PHE A 7 21.02 15.92 5.94
N PHE A 8 21.22 15.79 4.62
CA PHE A 8 20.26 15.05 3.77
C PHE A 8 20.27 13.55 4.06
N HIS A 9 21.40 12.95 4.41
CA HIS A 9 21.48 11.56 4.83
C HIS A 9 20.70 11.34 6.13
N ASP A 10 20.91 12.19 7.14
CA ASP A 10 20.22 12.12 8.43
C ASP A 10 18.73 12.44 8.30
N PHE A 11 18.35 13.31 7.33
CA PHE A 11 16.94 13.56 6.99
C PHE A 11 16.25 12.34 6.35
N TYR A 12 16.95 11.65 5.43
CA TYR A 12 16.44 10.44 4.80
C TYR A 12 16.44 9.22 5.73
N ASP A 13 17.37 9.14 6.68
CA ASP A 13 17.45 8.08 7.68
C ASP A 13 16.67 8.42 8.97
N GLY A 14 16.29 9.68 9.14
CA GLY A 14 15.53 10.17 10.29
C GLY A 14 14.14 9.56 10.36
N GLN A 15 13.92 8.73 11.38
CA GLN A 15 12.62 8.20 11.76
C GLN A 15 11.72 9.33 12.22
N ILE A 16 10.71 9.69 11.44
CA ILE A 16 9.63 10.52 11.95
C ILE A 16 8.41 9.60 12.08
N VAL A 17 8.28 9.01 13.25
CA VAL A 17 7.03 8.39 13.68
C VAL A 17 6.07 9.55 13.99
N LYS A 18 5.29 9.96 13.00
CA LYS A 18 4.21 10.90 13.24
C LYS A 18 3.02 10.09 13.75
N GLU A 19 2.54 10.39 14.96
CA GLU A 19 1.26 9.88 15.44
C GLU A 19 0.20 10.18 14.38
N GLU A 20 -0.60 9.16 14.04
CA GLU A 20 -1.73 9.34 13.11
C GLU A 20 -2.62 10.44 13.68
N SER A 21 -2.94 11.46 12.87
CA SER A 21 -3.86 12.52 13.29
C SER A 21 -5.20 11.90 13.70
N GLU A 22 -5.86 12.45 14.71
CA GLU A 22 -7.15 11.94 15.17
C GLU A 22 -8.20 11.88 14.06
N ASN A 23 -8.18 12.87 13.16
CA ASN A 23 -9.06 12.90 11.99
C ASN A 23 -8.83 11.70 11.06
N TYR A 24 -7.60 11.22 10.93
CA TYR A 24 -7.29 10.08 10.11
C TYR A 24 -7.70 8.76 10.78
N LYS A 25 -7.57 8.66 12.11
CA LYS A 25 -8.12 7.53 12.89
C LYS A 25 -9.64 7.48 12.75
N LEU A 26 -10.31 8.64 12.86
CA LEU A 26 -11.76 8.74 12.69
C LEU A 26 -12.20 8.33 11.28
N PHE A 27 -11.48 8.77 10.24
CA PHE A 27 -11.73 8.37 8.84
C PHE A 27 -11.64 6.86 8.65
N LYS A 28 -10.63 6.20 9.23
CA LYS A 28 -10.52 4.73 9.19
C LYS A 28 -11.72 4.05 9.83
N VAL A 29 -12.06 4.44 11.05
CA VAL A 29 -13.19 3.87 11.79
C VAL A 29 -14.48 4.05 10.99
N LEU A 30 -14.71 5.24 10.44
CA LEU A 30 -15.90 5.54 9.65
C LEU A 30 -15.97 4.66 8.39
N LEU A 31 -14.87 4.53 7.65
CA LEU A 31 -14.82 3.70 6.44
C LEU A 31 -15.09 2.22 6.75
N VAL A 32 -14.46 1.67 7.79
CA VAL A 32 -14.74 0.31 8.26
C VAL A 32 -16.20 0.17 8.64
N SER A 33 -16.72 1.08 9.47
CA SER A 33 -18.11 1.01 9.94
C SER A 33 -19.14 1.03 8.81
N VAL A 34 -18.94 1.88 7.78
CA VAL A 34 -19.84 1.96 6.63
C VAL A 34 -19.88 0.62 5.87
N VAL A 35 -18.69 0.03 5.59
CA VAL A 35 -18.64 -1.25 4.87
C VAL A 35 -19.19 -2.39 5.72
N SER A 36 -18.88 -2.42 7.02
CA SER A 36 -19.41 -3.45 7.95
C SER A 36 -20.92 -3.38 8.08
N VAL A 37 -21.49 -2.18 8.21
CA VAL A 37 -22.96 -2.01 8.26
C VAL A 37 -23.59 -2.47 6.94
N PHE A 38 -22.99 -2.13 5.81
CA PHE A 38 -23.47 -2.59 4.50
C PHE A 38 -23.36 -4.11 4.37
N ALA A 39 -22.26 -4.72 4.76
CA ALA A 39 -22.05 -6.17 4.73
C ALA A 39 -23.05 -6.91 5.63
N LEU A 40 -23.27 -6.41 6.84
CA LEU A 40 -24.27 -6.98 7.77
C LEU A 40 -25.69 -6.86 7.22
N PHE A 41 -26.03 -5.71 6.62
CA PHE A 41 -27.34 -5.54 5.96
C PHE A 41 -27.53 -6.55 4.83
N MET A 42 -26.55 -6.75 3.96
CA MET A 42 -26.60 -7.74 2.89
C MET A 42 -26.79 -9.16 3.44
N TYR A 43 -26.09 -9.50 4.51
CA TYR A 43 -26.22 -10.82 5.16
C TYR A 43 -27.60 -11.02 5.78
N LEU A 44 -28.10 -10.05 6.55
CA LEU A 44 -29.43 -10.12 7.17
C LEU A 44 -30.58 -10.17 6.14
N SER A 45 -30.35 -9.57 4.96
CA SER A 45 -31.29 -9.63 3.83
C SER A 45 -31.16 -10.90 2.99
N SER A 46 -30.31 -11.85 3.39
CA SER A 46 -29.99 -13.08 2.65
C SER A 46 -29.47 -12.83 1.23
N LEU A 47 -28.83 -11.68 1.02
CA LEU A 47 -28.23 -11.29 -0.26
C LEU A 47 -26.75 -11.69 -0.37
N CYS A 48 -26.13 -12.16 0.71
CA CYS A 48 -24.79 -12.73 0.71
C CYS A 48 -24.71 -13.91 1.68
N ASN A 49 -23.69 -14.74 1.48
CA ASN A 49 -23.43 -15.88 2.35
C ASN A 49 -22.45 -15.51 3.49
N LEU A 50 -22.32 -16.38 4.49
CA LEU A 50 -21.45 -16.17 5.64
C LEU A 50 -19.98 -16.02 5.24
N ALA A 51 -19.48 -16.72 4.22
CA ALA A 51 -18.09 -16.65 3.79
C ALA A 51 -17.78 -15.27 3.17
N GLU A 52 -18.71 -14.70 2.40
CA GLU A 52 -18.58 -13.36 1.83
C GLU A 52 -18.60 -12.28 2.92
N LEU A 53 -19.51 -12.42 3.92
CA LEU A 53 -19.51 -11.53 5.08
C LEU A 53 -18.17 -11.59 5.81
N VAL A 54 -17.70 -12.78 6.15
CA VAL A 54 -16.47 -12.97 6.93
C VAL A 54 -15.23 -12.44 6.19
N ILE A 55 -15.11 -12.67 4.87
CA ILE A 55 -13.96 -12.18 4.12
C ILE A 55 -13.92 -10.66 4.09
N VAL A 56 -15.07 -10.00 3.96
CA VAL A 56 -15.14 -8.54 3.93
C VAL A 56 -14.79 -7.96 5.29
N GLU A 57 -15.40 -8.45 6.37
CA GLU A 57 -15.14 -7.98 7.73
C GLU A 57 -13.67 -8.18 8.14
N VAL A 58 -13.17 -9.41 7.99
CA VAL A 58 -11.80 -9.73 8.36
C VAL A 58 -10.81 -9.04 7.41
N GLY A 59 -11.13 -8.93 6.11
CA GLY A 59 -10.34 -8.19 5.13
C GLY A 59 -10.24 -6.71 5.45
N MET A 60 -11.33 -6.07 5.86
CA MET A 60 -11.33 -4.68 6.30
C MET A 60 -10.48 -4.50 7.56
N ILE A 61 -10.70 -5.30 8.59
CA ILE A 61 -9.91 -5.28 9.81
C ILE A 61 -8.42 -5.46 9.48
N TRP A 62 -8.10 -6.47 8.66
CA TRP A 62 -6.73 -6.72 8.27
C TRP A 62 -6.10 -5.52 7.54
N ASN A 63 -6.71 -4.97 6.49
CA ASN A 63 -6.11 -3.88 5.72
C ASN A 63 -5.90 -2.60 6.53
N PHE A 64 -6.79 -2.32 7.49
CA PHE A 64 -6.75 -1.09 8.30
C PHE A 64 -5.91 -1.22 9.57
N TYR A 65 -5.82 -2.42 10.16
CA TYR A 65 -5.17 -2.64 11.45
C TYR A 65 -3.85 -3.42 11.37
N THR A 66 -3.50 -4.07 10.26
CA THR A 66 -2.22 -4.79 10.11
C THR A 66 -0.99 -3.91 10.03
N LYS A 67 -1.16 -2.60 9.91
CA LYS A 67 -0.05 -1.65 10.13
C LYS A 67 0.38 -1.57 11.60
N MET A 68 -0.40 -2.15 12.51
CA MET A 68 0.02 -2.38 13.88
C MET A 68 0.81 -3.69 13.88
N ASN A 69 2.12 -3.64 14.10
CA ASN A 69 3.08 -4.73 14.28
C ASN A 69 2.57 -5.83 15.23
N ASN A 70 1.53 -6.55 14.84
CA ASN A 70 0.90 -7.51 15.71
C ASN A 70 0.95 -8.91 15.05
N LYS A 71 1.44 -9.90 15.78
CA LYS A 71 1.41 -11.31 15.37
C LYS A 71 0.01 -11.77 14.93
N LEU A 72 -1.03 -11.19 15.53
CA LEU A 72 -2.41 -11.42 15.15
C LEU A 72 -2.72 -10.95 13.71
N GLY A 73 -2.10 -9.86 13.23
CA GLY A 73 -2.26 -9.39 11.85
C GLY A 73 -1.80 -10.41 10.81
N VAL A 74 -0.77 -11.19 11.11
CA VAL A 74 -0.28 -12.28 10.25
C VAL A 74 -1.29 -13.42 10.18
N LEU A 75 -1.87 -13.82 11.34
CA LEU A 75 -2.91 -14.86 11.39
C LEU A 75 -4.17 -14.42 10.62
N PHE A 76 -4.60 -13.18 10.78
CA PHE A 76 -5.71 -12.62 10.00
C PHE A 76 -5.41 -12.59 8.50
N CYS A 77 -4.18 -12.25 8.10
CA CYS A 77 -3.76 -12.29 6.71
C CYS A 77 -3.89 -13.70 6.11
N LEU A 78 -3.39 -14.71 6.82
CA LEU A 78 -3.50 -16.11 6.41
C LEU A 78 -4.96 -16.53 6.25
N PHE A 79 -5.79 -16.22 7.23
CA PHE A 79 -7.21 -16.58 7.24
C PHE A 79 -7.96 -15.93 6.07
N VAL A 80 -7.80 -14.61 5.88
CA VAL A 80 -8.43 -13.87 4.76
C VAL A 80 -7.98 -14.43 3.42
N SER A 81 -6.68 -14.69 3.26
CA SER A 81 -6.14 -15.19 2.00
C SER A 81 -6.66 -16.59 1.66
N MET A 82 -6.84 -17.46 2.66
CA MET A 82 -7.41 -18.79 2.46
C MET A 82 -8.90 -18.71 2.03
N ILE A 83 -9.69 -17.87 2.70
CA ILE A 83 -11.10 -17.68 2.32
C ILE A 83 -11.19 -17.04 0.93
N TYR A 84 -10.37 -16.03 0.66
CA TYR A 84 -10.33 -15.37 -0.64
C TYR A 84 -9.93 -16.34 -1.76
N PHE A 85 -8.99 -17.26 -1.50
CA PHE A 85 -8.62 -18.32 -2.43
C PHE A 85 -9.83 -19.19 -2.79
N VAL A 86 -10.58 -19.66 -1.77
CA VAL A 86 -11.76 -20.50 -1.99
C VAL A 86 -12.83 -19.75 -2.80
N ILE A 87 -13.14 -18.51 -2.42
CA ILE A 87 -14.14 -17.70 -3.13
C ILE A 87 -13.70 -17.46 -4.57
N SER A 88 -12.44 -17.06 -4.79
CA SER A 88 -11.90 -16.80 -6.12
C SER A 88 -11.94 -18.05 -7.03
N CYS A 89 -11.62 -19.21 -6.48
CA CYS A 89 -11.73 -20.48 -7.22
C CYS A 89 -13.18 -20.81 -7.61
N ASN A 90 -14.15 -20.53 -6.71
CA ASN A 90 -15.58 -20.76 -7.00
C ASN A 90 -16.09 -19.88 -8.15
N PHE A 91 -15.51 -18.71 -8.34
CA PHE A 91 -15.85 -17.80 -9.44
C PHE A 91 -14.86 -17.88 -10.63
N TYR A 92 -14.04 -18.91 -10.69
CA TYR A 92 -13.05 -19.11 -11.77
C TYR A 92 -12.06 -17.93 -11.94
N VAL A 93 -11.66 -17.33 -10.83
CA VAL A 93 -10.67 -16.23 -10.74
C VAL A 93 -9.38 -16.80 -10.15
N TYR A 94 -8.51 -17.34 -11.01
CA TYR A 94 -7.42 -18.20 -10.54
C TYR A 94 -6.11 -17.47 -10.27
N SER A 95 -5.75 -16.45 -11.06
CA SER A 95 -4.48 -15.74 -10.88
C SER A 95 -4.46 -14.96 -9.57
N ASN A 96 -5.53 -14.23 -9.25
CA ASN A 96 -5.66 -13.57 -7.97
C ASN A 96 -5.63 -14.56 -6.79
N ALA A 97 -6.36 -15.68 -6.90
CA ALA A 97 -6.34 -16.74 -5.90
C ALA A 97 -4.91 -17.24 -5.64
N LEU A 98 -4.19 -17.59 -6.72
CA LEU A 98 -2.82 -18.10 -6.64
C LEU A 98 -1.86 -17.09 -5.99
N ILE A 99 -1.97 -15.81 -6.37
CA ILE A 99 -1.09 -14.77 -5.84
C ILE A 99 -1.31 -14.53 -4.35
N TYR A 100 -2.54 -14.51 -3.89
CA TYR A 100 -2.81 -14.35 -2.48
C TYR A 100 -2.16 -15.46 -1.64
N VAL A 101 -2.19 -16.70 -2.10
CA VAL A 101 -1.61 -17.83 -1.37
C VAL A 101 -0.10 -17.97 -1.60
N ALA A 102 0.36 -17.90 -2.85
CA ALA A 102 1.74 -18.20 -3.20
C ALA A 102 2.72 -17.03 -3.00
N PHE A 103 2.23 -15.79 -3.15
CA PHE A 103 3.09 -14.61 -3.09
C PHE A 103 2.73 -13.68 -1.94
N TYR A 104 1.46 -13.29 -1.81
CA TYR A 104 1.08 -12.24 -0.88
C TYR A 104 1.28 -12.67 0.57
N ILE A 105 0.92 -13.89 0.94
CA ILE A 105 1.14 -14.45 2.27
C ILE A 105 2.62 -14.55 2.61
N PRO A 106 3.48 -15.22 1.81
CA PRO A 106 4.91 -15.31 2.08
C PRO A 106 5.58 -13.93 2.17
N PHE A 107 5.21 -12.99 1.27
CA PHE A 107 5.77 -11.63 1.31
C PHE A 107 5.34 -10.85 2.55
N GLN A 108 4.10 -10.96 2.99
CA GLN A 108 3.64 -10.31 4.22
C GLN A 108 4.29 -10.91 5.47
N LEU A 109 4.46 -12.22 5.50
CA LEU A 109 5.19 -12.91 6.57
C LEU A 109 6.65 -12.47 6.63
N PHE A 110 7.30 -12.36 5.47
CA PHE A 110 8.70 -11.95 5.37
C PHE A 110 8.88 -10.47 5.71
N ALA A 111 7.99 -9.60 5.24
CA ALA A 111 8.00 -8.19 5.57
C ALA A 111 7.76 -7.98 7.07
N SER A 112 6.80 -8.68 7.68
CA SER A 112 6.53 -8.57 9.11
C SER A 112 7.69 -9.05 9.97
N THR A 113 8.44 -10.08 9.56
CA THR A 113 9.64 -10.53 10.29
C THR A 113 10.78 -9.51 10.22
N LYS A 114 10.99 -8.86 9.07
CA LYS A 114 11.95 -7.75 8.92
C LYS A 114 11.56 -6.52 9.75
N GLU A 115 10.30 -6.16 9.77
CA GLU A 115 9.76 -5.05 10.56
C GLU A 115 9.89 -5.31 12.05
N TYR A 116 9.68 -6.55 12.49
CA TYR A 116 9.87 -6.98 13.88
C TYR A 116 11.34 -6.92 14.33
N ALA A 117 12.27 -7.24 13.44
CA ALA A 117 13.69 -7.22 13.74
C ALA A 117 14.27 -5.80 13.82
N SER A 118 13.68 -4.84 13.11
CA SER A 118 14.17 -3.45 13.07
C SER A 118 13.50 -2.51 14.06
N GLY A 119 12.39 -2.91 14.69
CA GLY A 119 11.62 -2.03 15.58
C GLY A 119 11.00 -0.81 14.89
N ASP A 120 11.13 -0.75 13.57
CA ASP A 120 10.76 0.42 12.77
C ASP A 120 9.40 0.24 12.08
N PHE A 121 8.51 1.20 12.29
CA PHE A 121 7.37 1.37 11.40
C PHE A 121 7.88 1.67 9.99
N VAL A 122 7.47 0.86 9.01
CA VAL A 122 7.88 1.01 7.62
C VAL A 122 7.35 2.32 7.06
N GLN A 123 8.17 3.34 7.10
CA GLN A 123 7.96 4.52 6.28
C GLN A 123 8.52 4.25 4.88
N ILE A 124 7.70 4.52 3.88
CA ILE A 124 8.14 4.50 2.50
C ILE A 124 9.12 5.65 2.32
N LYS A 125 10.38 5.34 2.09
CA LYS A 125 11.46 6.31 2.17
C LYS A 125 12.11 6.65 0.82
N LYS A 126 11.84 5.86 -0.23
CA LYS A 126 12.58 6.01 -1.49
C LYS A 126 11.62 6.22 -2.66
N LYS A 127 11.95 7.19 -3.51
CA LYS A 127 11.41 7.28 -4.87
C LYS A 127 12.32 6.46 -5.79
N MET A 128 11.73 5.70 -6.70
CA MET A 128 12.49 4.96 -7.69
C MET A 128 13.16 5.90 -8.70
N SER A 129 14.31 5.47 -9.23
CA SER A 129 14.87 6.09 -10.42
C SER A 129 13.99 5.78 -11.64
N ASP A 130 14.04 6.63 -12.67
CA ASP A 130 13.25 6.46 -13.89
C ASP A 130 13.51 5.09 -14.55
N TRP A 131 14.75 4.62 -14.56
CA TRP A 131 15.11 3.30 -15.06
C TRP A 131 14.48 2.16 -14.26
N SER A 132 14.47 2.29 -12.94
CA SER A 132 13.82 1.27 -12.09
C SER A 132 12.30 1.24 -12.32
N GLN A 133 11.67 2.41 -12.53
CA GLN A 133 10.24 2.48 -12.86
C GLN A 133 9.94 1.72 -14.16
N ILE A 134 10.74 1.95 -15.21
CA ILE A 134 10.60 1.24 -16.50
C ILE A 134 10.71 -0.27 -16.31
N ILE A 135 11.70 -0.74 -15.54
CA ILE A 135 11.89 -2.16 -15.26
C ILE A 135 10.65 -2.76 -14.57
N TYR A 136 10.08 -2.06 -13.57
CA TYR A 136 8.88 -2.56 -12.89
C TYR A 136 7.63 -2.53 -13.77
N VAL A 137 7.50 -1.55 -14.68
CA VAL A 137 6.42 -1.54 -15.68
C VAL A 137 6.57 -2.75 -16.63
N ILE A 138 7.77 -2.99 -17.16
CA ILE A 138 8.04 -4.17 -18.00
C ILE A 138 7.73 -5.46 -17.22
N MET A 139 8.14 -5.55 -15.97
CA MET A 139 7.86 -6.70 -15.12
C MET A 139 6.35 -6.90 -14.90
N ALA A 140 5.59 -5.84 -14.63
CA ALA A 140 4.15 -5.91 -14.47
C ALA A 140 3.45 -6.40 -15.73
N VAL A 141 3.85 -5.89 -16.91
CA VAL A 141 3.32 -6.34 -18.19
C VAL A 141 3.68 -7.80 -18.44
N SER A 142 4.94 -8.19 -18.24
CA SER A 142 5.39 -9.57 -18.44
C SER A 142 4.66 -10.56 -17.54
N LEU A 143 4.51 -10.23 -16.26
CA LEU A 143 3.75 -11.05 -15.32
C LEU A 143 2.27 -11.13 -15.72
N SER A 144 1.67 -10.02 -16.16
CA SER A 144 0.28 -10.03 -16.62
C SER A 144 0.11 -10.92 -17.85
N VAL A 145 1.07 -10.95 -18.79
CA VAL A 145 1.05 -11.87 -19.94
C VAL A 145 1.15 -13.32 -19.47
N ILE A 146 2.06 -13.63 -18.55
CA ILE A 146 2.21 -14.99 -18.01
C ILE A 146 0.90 -15.44 -17.31
N PHE A 147 0.32 -14.58 -16.46
CA PHE A 147 -0.95 -14.88 -15.80
C PHE A 147 -2.11 -14.99 -16.79
N TYR A 148 -2.11 -14.18 -17.84
CA TYR A 148 -3.12 -14.28 -18.89
C TYR A 148 -3.09 -15.64 -19.59
N MET A 149 -1.90 -16.12 -19.98
CA MET A 149 -1.73 -17.43 -20.58
C MET A 149 -2.12 -18.55 -19.62
N PHE A 150 -1.74 -18.43 -18.35
CA PHE A 150 -2.17 -19.36 -17.30
C PHE A 150 -3.70 -19.38 -17.16
N ASN A 151 -4.35 -18.23 -17.09
CA ASN A 151 -5.80 -18.09 -16.97
C ASN A 151 -6.55 -18.69 -18.13
N LEU A 152 -6.03 -18.53 -19.36
CA LEU A 152 -6.58 -19.20 -20.55
C LEU A 152 -6.47 -20.73 -20.44
N ALA A 153 -5.33 -21.23 -19.96
CA ALA A 153 -5.09 -22.67 -19.84
C ALA A 153 -6.00 -23.35 -18.78
N VAL A 154 -6.30 -22.63 -17.67
CA VAL A 154 -7.15 -23.16 -16.59
C VAL A 154 -8.64 -22.80 -16.76
N GLY A 155 -9.00 -22.06 -17.80
CA GLY A 155 -10.41 -21.70 -18.07
C GLY A 155 -10.95 -20.59 -17.15
N SER A 156 -10.13 -19.60 -16.81
CA SER A 156 -10.59 -18.42 -16.06
C SER A 156 -11.69 -17.67 -16.83
N MET A 157 -12.69 -17.19 -16.12
CA MET A 157 -13.84 -16.49 -16.72
C MET A 157 -13.46 -15.13 -17.29
N PHE A 158 -12.60 -14.39 -16.60
CA PHE A 158 -12.14 -13.05 -16.99
C PHE A 158 -10.62 -13.00 -17.06
N PRO A 159 -9.98 -13.73 -17.98
CA PRO A 159 -8.53 -13.98 -17.97
C PRO A 159 -7.68 -12.72 -18.01
N ALA A 160 -8.13 -11.68 -18.74
CA ALA A 160 -7.38 -10.43 -18.86
C ALA A 160 -7.42 -9.59 -17.57
N LEU A 161 -8.61 -9.36 -16.99
CA LEU A 161 -8.75 -8.57 -15.75
C LEU A 161 -8.07 -9.25 -14.57
N ASP A 162 -8.22 -10.58 -14.44
CA ASP A 162 -7.57 -11.38 -13.41
C ASP A 162 -6.05 -11.30 -13.54
N ALA A 163 -5.51 -11.42 -14.74
CA ALA A 163 -4.07 -11.33 -15.01
C ALA A 163 -3.48 -9.94 -14.74
N LEU A 164 -4.19 -8.87 -15.17
CA LEU A 164 -3.73 -7.49 -14.95
C LEU A 164 -3.74 -7.13 -13.46
N SER A 165 -4.80 -7.48 -12.75
CA SER A 165 -4.87 -7.29 -11.30
C SER A 165 -3.73 -8.02 -10.60
N ALA A 166 -3.52 -9.28 -10.96
CA ALA A 166 -2.50 -10.15 -10.42
C ALA A 166 -1.07 -9.62 -10.66
N GLY A 167 -0.73 -9.26 -11.89
CA GLY A 167 0.59 -8.73 -12.24
C GLY A 167 0.91 -7.42 -11.51
N CYS A 168 -0.05 -6.51 -11.44
CA CYS A 168 0.10 -5.27 -10.68
C CYS A 168 0.24 -5.51 -9.17
N LEU A 169 -0.48 -6.49 -8.61
CA LEU A 169 -0.43 -6.81 -7.19
C LEU A 169 0.94 -7.37 -6.78
N VAL A 170 1.55 -8.23 -7.61
CA VAL A 170 2.91 -8.73 -7.37
C VAL A 170 3.92 -7.59 -7.38
N CYS A 171 3.86 -6.71 -8.37
CA CYS A 171 4.77 -5.55 -8.43
C CYS A 171 4.57 -4.61 -7.22
N ALA A 172 3.34 -4.37 -6.81
CA ALA A 172 3.05 -3.59 -5.61
C ALA A 172 3.65 -4.24 -4.36
N ALA A 173 3.53 -5.56 -4.20
CA ALA A 173 4.08 -6.29 -3.06
C ALA A 173 5.62 -6.22 -3.01
N LEU A 174 6.28 -6.39 -4.16
CA LEU A 174 7.74 -6.27 -4.27
C LEU A 174 8.22 -4.86 -3.92
N LEU A 175 7.60 -3.82 -4.50
CA LEU A 175 7.94 -2.43 -4.24
C LEU A 175 7.72 -2.03 -2.79
N ARG A 176 6.65 -2.54 -2.16
CA ARG A 176 6.40 -2.32 -0.74
C ARG A 176 7.50 -2.95 0.12
N ASN A 177 7.95 -4.17 -0.22
CA ASN A 177 9.03 -4.83 0.50
C ASN A 177 10.35 -4.05 0.42
N GLU A 178 10.63 -3.43 -0.74
CA GLU A 178 11.80 -2.57 -0.96
C GLU A 178 11.61 -1.13 -0.46
N ARG A 179 10.46 -0.81 0.13
CA ARG A 179 10.11 0.51 0.70
C ARG A 179 10.08 1.65 -0.33
N TYR A 180 9.64 1.38 -1.57
CA TYR A 180 9.45 2.41 -2.58
C TYR A 180 8.06 3.04 -2.53
N SER A 181 8.00 4.38 -2.71
CA SER A 181 6.72 5.12 -2.77
C SER A 181 5.87 4.76 -3.99
N ASP A 182 6.51 4.32 -5.05
CA ASP A 182 5.88 3.94 -6.32
C ASP A 182 5.00 2.69 -6.20
N TYR A 183 5.07 1.96 -5.06
CA TYR A 183 4.17 0.85 -4.80
C TYR A 183 2.69 1.26 -4.83
N TYR A 184 2.37 2.52 -4.47
CA TYR A 184 1.00 3.02 -4.51
C TYR A 184 0.43 3.03 -5.92
N THR A 185 1.23 3.34 -6.94
CA THR A 185 0.79 3.33 -8.34
C THR A 185 0.36 1.94 -8.78
N PHE A 186 1.21 0.93 -8.54
CA PHE A 186 0.88 -0.46 -8.90
C PHE A 186 -0.26 -1.02 -8.05
N ARG A 187 -0.33 -0.67 -6.78
CA ARG A 187 -1.44 -1.07 -5.91
C ARG A 187 -2.76 -0.43 -6.33
N PHE A 188 -2.75 0.84 -6.70
CA PHE A 188 -3.91 1.53 -7.24
C PHE A 188 -4.43 0.85 -8.51
N LEU A 189 -3.56 0.54 -9.47
CA LEU A 189 -3.92 -0.21 -10.67
C LEU A 189 -4.45 -1.60 -10.35
N ALA A 190 -3.80 -2.33 -9.44
CA ALA A 190 -4.26 -3.64 -9.00
C ALA A 190 -5.68 -3.58 -8.42
N LEU A 191 -5.97 -2.58 -7.57
CA LEU A 191 -7.28 -2.38 -6.97
C LEU A 191 -8.34 -2.01 -8.02
N LEU A 192 -8.00 -1.15 -8.98
CA LEU A 192 -8.92 -0.80 -10.08
C LEU A 192 -9.27 -2.03 -10.93
N PHE A 193 -8.28 -2.83 -11.31
CA PHE A 193 -8.52 -4.06 -12.05
C PHE A 193 -9.28 -5.10 -11.23
N SER A 194 -9.03 -5.19 -9.92
CA SER A 194 -9.80 -6.06 -9.02
C SER A 194 -11.27 -5.63 -8.91
N ILE A 195 -11.53 -4.32 -8.80
CA ILE A 195 -12.89 -3.79 -8.79
C ILE A 195 -13.60 -4.13 -10.11
N ALA A 196 -12.96 -3.85 -11.25
CA ALA A 196 -13.52 -4.17 -12.57
C ALA A 196 -13.79 -5.69 -12.73
N LEU A 197 -12.86 -6.52 -12.26
CA LEU A 197 -12.99 -7.98 -12.26
C LEU A 197 -14.23 -8.42 -11.46
N TRP A 198 -14.36 -7.98 -10.20
CA TRP A 198 -15.45 -8.40 -9.34
C TRP A 198 -16.81 -7.83 -9.75
N ILE A 199 -16.86 -6.63 -10.36
CA ILE A 199 -18.06 -6.13 -11.02
C ILE A 199 -18.47 -7.05 -12.18
N SER A 200 -17.52 -7.46 -13.02
CA SER A 200 -17.77 -8.36 -14.15
C SER A 200 -18.28 -9.73 -13.68
N VAL A 201 -17.69 -10.26 -12.60
CA VAL A 201 -18.16 -11.50 -11.94
C VAL A 201 -19.58 -11.34 -11.41
N ALA A 202 -19.87 -10.26 -10.68
CA ALA A 202 -21.19 -10.00 -10.14
C ALA A 202 -22.26 -9.91 -11.25
N MET A 203 -21.94 -9.22 -12.34
CA MET A 203 -22.86 -9.11 -13.49
C MET A 203 -23.10 -10.45 -14.18
N GLN A 204 -22.07 -11.30 -14.28
CA GLN A 204 -22.17 -12.59 -14.97
C GLN A 204 -22.95 -13.63 -14.16
N TYR A 205 -22.73 -13.68 -12.84
CA TYR A 205 -23.36 -14.68 -11.98
C TYR A 205 -24.70 -14.20 -11.41
N GLY A 206 -24.97 -12.90 -11.43
CA GLY A 206 -26.15 -12.31 -10.79
C GLY A 206 -26.15 -12.49 -9.27
N ASP A 207 -24.96 -12.71 -8.67
CA ASP A 207 -24.82 -12.93 -7.23
C ASP A 207 -24.58 -11.57 -6.52
N PRO A 208 -25.56 -11.08 -5.74
CA PRO A 208 -25.41 -9.81 -5.05
C PRO A 208 -24.33 -9.83 -3.97
N GLY A 209 -23.96 -10.99 -3.41
CA GLY A 209 -22.90 -11.12 -2.41
C GLY A 209 -21.54 -10.70 -2.94
N VAL A 210 -21.28 -10.89 -4.24
CA VAL A 210 -20.04 -10.47 -4.89
C VAL A 210 -19.82 -8.95 -4.83
N TYR A 211 -20.89 -8.14 -4.77
CA TYR A 211 -20.75 -6.68 -4.60
C TYR A 211 -20.10 -6.29 -3.27
N LEU A 212 -20.10 -7.17 -2.27
CA LEU A 212 -19.34 -6.95 -1.04
C LEU A 212 -17.82 -6.93 -1.29
N LEU A 213 -17.32 -7.80 -2.19
CA LEU A 213 -15.91 -7.77 -2.59
C LEU A 213 -15.58 -6.48 -3.35
N VAL A 214 -16.50 -6.01 -4.19
CA VAL A 214 -16.36 -4.70 -4.86
C VAL A 214 -16.26 -3.58 -3.83
N ALA A 215 -17.16 -3.57 -2.83
CA ALA A 215 -17.16 -2.56 -1.76
C ALA A 215 -15.87 -2.61 -0.93
N MET A 216 -15.36 -3.80 -0.62
CA MET A 216 -14.09 -4.01 0.07
C MET A 216 -12.93 -3.42 -0.73
N TYR A 217 -12.79 -3.75 -2.02
CA TYR A 217 -11.71 -3.23 -2.86
C TYR A 217 -11.82 -1.72 -3.10
N ALA A 218 -13.04 -1.19 -3.25
CA ALA A 218 -13.28 0.24 -3.36
C ALA A 218 -12.85 0.98 -2.07
N SER A 219 -13.15 0.42 -0.91
CA SER A 219 -12.71 1.00 0.37
C SER A 219 -11.18 0.94 0.53
N TYR A 220 -10.51 -0.12 0.05
CA TYR A 220 -9.05 -0.18 0.01
C TYR A 220 -8.48 0.90 -0.90
N LEU A 221 -9.09 1.13 -2.07
CA LEU A 221 -8.68 2.16 -3.01
C LEU A 221 -8.78 3.56 -2.39
N VAL A 222 -9.91 3.87 -1.74
CA VAL A 222 -10.14 5.14 -1.04
C VAL A 222 -9.12 5.32 0.08
N TYR A 223 -8.90 4.29 0.90
CA TYR A 223 -7.95 4.31 1.99
C TYR A 223 -6.50 4.54 1.51
N ASP A 224 -6.07 3.77 0.51
CA ASP A 224 -4.70 3.88 -0.01
C ASP A 224 -4.46 5.23 -0.68
N SER A 225 -5.48 5.78 -1.37
CA SER A 225 -5.43 7.12 -1.94
C SER A 225 -5.30 8.20 -0.88
N ALA A 226 -6.11 8.13 0.18
CA ALA A 226 -6.02 9.05 1.32
C ALA A 226 -4.66 8.95 2.02
N ASN A 227 -4.16 7.73 2.21
CA ASN A 227 -2.85 7.46 2.81
C ASN A 227 -1.70 8.06 1.98
N TYR A 228 -1.77 7.89 0.66
CA TYR A 228 -0.80 8.47 -0.25
C TYR A 228 -0.79 10.01 -0.17
N LEU A 229 -1.96 10.63 -0.17
CA LEU A 229 -2.08 12.09 -0.08
C LEU A 229 -1.53 12.62 1.26
N VAL A 230 -1.87 11.97 2.37
CA VAL A 230 -1.36 12.34 3.70
C VAL A 230 0.15 12.17 3.78
N GLN A 231 0.70 11.08 3.27
CA GLN A 231 2.15 10.87 3.27
C GLN A 231 2.87 11.87 2.36
N LYS A 232 2.31 12.16 1.18
CA LYS A 232 2.87 13.15 0.26
C LYS A 232 2.88 14.55 0.88
N SER A 233 1.79 14.99 1.51
CA SER A 233 1.72 16.30 2.16
C SER A 233 2.70 16.40 3.34
N THR A 234 2.81 15.34 4.14
CA THR A 234 3.75 15.27 5.25
C THR A 234 5.19 15.33 4.77
N TYR A 235 5.52 14.59 3.71
CA TYR A 235 6.87 14.61 3.11
C TYR A 235 7.24 15.99 2.58
N VAL A 236 6.32 16.64 1.85
CA VAL A 236 6.55 18.01 1.31
C VAL A 236 6.79 19.01 2.44
N ASN A 237 5.96 18.99 3.49
CA ASN A 237 6.12 19.89 4.63
C ASN A 237 7.46 19.66 5.35
N GLN A 238 7.86 18.42 5.60
CA GLN A 238 9.13 18.10 6.22
C GLN A 238 10.33 18.49 5.37
N TYR A 239 10.22 18.31 4.04
CA TYR A 239 11.25 18.75 3.13
C TYR A 239 11.41 20.28 3.15
N MET A 240 10.29 21.02 3.15
CA MET A 240 10.32 22.50 3.23
C MET A 240 10.94 22.97 4.55
N GLU A 241 10.52 22.40 5.68
CA GLU A 241 11.12 22.71 6.99
C GLU A 241 12.63 22.40 7.05
N ALA A 242 13.07 21.31 6.39
CA ALA A 242 14.47 20.95 6.31
C ALA A 242 15.27 21.94 5.46
N VAL A 243 14.70 22.38 4.33
CA VAL A 243 15.31 23.41 3.46
C VAL A 243 15.44 24.74 4.21
N GLU A 244 14.39 25.17 4.91
CA GLU A 244 14.40 26.41 5.70
C GLU A 244 15.49 26.37 6.79
N ARG A 245 15.58 25.29 7.57
CA ARG A 245 16.65 25.11 8.58
C ARG A 245 18.03 25.12 7.95
N TYR A 246 18.21 24.50 6.79
CA TYR A 246 19.49 24.52 6.11
C TYR A 246 19.86 25.93 5.67
N GLN A 247 18.92 26.71 5.15
CA GLN A 247 19.15 28.11 4.77
C GLN A 247 19.48 28.98 5.98
N GLU A 248 18.83 28.77 7.13
CA GLU A 248 19.14 29.47 8.37
C GLU A 248 20.59 29.21 8.84
N ILE A 249 21.00 27.93 8.84
CA ILE A 249 22.36 27.52 9.23
C ILE A 249 23.40 28.14 8.29
N GLU A 250 23.16 28.13 6.99
CA GLU A 250 24.09 28.69 6.01
C GLU A 250 24.17 30.24 6.15
N ASN A 251 23.03 30.91 6.39
CA ASN A 251 23.02 32.36 6.67
C ASN A 251 23.79 32.70 7.95
N GLN A 252 23.63 31.93 9.03
CA GLN A 252 24.38 32.13 10.28
C GLN A 252 25.90 31.97 10.03
N ARG A 253 26.28 30.94 9.25
CA ARG A 253 27.69 30.73 8.90
C ARG A 253 28.30 31.90 8.11
N VAL A 254 27.58 32.43 7.14
CA VAL A 254 28.00 33.59 6.35
C VAL A 254 28.16 34.85 7.25
N VAL A 255 27.22 35.04 8.20
CA VAL A 255 27.32 36.15 9.17
C VAL A 255 28.52 35.98 10.07
N GLU A 256 28.79 34.79 10.60
CA GLU A 256 29.97 34.52 11.44
C GLU A 256 31.29 34.76 10.68
N GLU A 257 31.36 34.32 9.43
CA GLU A 257 32.54 34.57 8.58
C GLU A 257 32.76 36.07 8.36
N LYS A 258 31.71 36.85 8.10
CA LYS A 258 31.81 38.31 7.99
C LYS A 258 32.26 38.97 9.29
N ILE A 259 31.76 38.53 10.43
CA ILE A 259 32.18 39.05 11.75
C ILE A 259 33.65 38.72 12.02
N LYS A 260 34.10 37.50 11.69
CA LYS A 260 35.53 37.13 11.83
C LYS A 260 36.42 37.98 10.94
N ALA A 261 36.06 38.18 9.67
CA ALA A 261 36.79 39.01 8.73
C ALA A 261 36.86 40.46 9.23
N TYR A 262 35.78 41.03 9.74
CA TYR A 262 35.73 42.37 10.30
C TYR A 262 36.65 42.52 11.53
N ARG A 263 36.61 41.55 12.45
CA ARG A 263 37.52 41.56 13.63
C ARG A 263 38.99 41.49 13.25
N GLN A 264 39.34 40.68 12.22
CA GLN A 264 40.72 40.60 11.72
C GLN A 264 41.18 41.89 11.03
N SER A 265 40.29 42.61 10.35
CA SER A 265 40.60 43.87 9.70
C SER A 265 40.86 45.03 10.71
N LYS A 266 40.21 44.97 11.90
CA LYS A 266 40.40 45.94 12.98
C LYS A 266 41.64 45.65 13.86
N ALA A 267 42.17 44.45 13.81
CA ALA A 267 43.32 44.05 14.60
C ALA A 267 44.67 44.29 13.88
N LYS A 268 44.64 44.73 12.62
CA LYS A 268 45.74 45.27 11.84
C LYS A 268 45.72 46.80 11.88
#